data_8a4a323f2e126840d0504762480e2752
#
_entry.id   8a4a323f2e126840d0504762480e2752
#
_cell.length_a   1.000
_cell.length_b   1.000
_cell.length_c   1.000
_cell.angle_alpha   90.00
_cell.angle_beta   90.00
_cell.angle_gamma   90.00
#
_symmetry.space_group_name_H-M   'P 1'
#
loop_
_entity.id
_entity.type
_entity.pdbx_description
1 polymer ?
#
loop_
_entity_poly.entity_id
_entity_poly.type
_entity_poly.pdbx_seq_one_letter_code
_entity_poly.pdbx_strand_id
1 'polypeptide(L)'
;FYVRGLGNTDFDLLASQPVSLIYDDVVLENALTKGMPMFDIERVEVLRGPQGTLFGRNTPAGIVKVQSKKPTQDFDATISGSYGSFGSTDFRVAVGGGLSDTVSARVALLQQDRDDWIDNKAPGFEQKDQLGGYSETAGRLQLLWEPNDDFSALFNYHFRDAEADARVFRANIIKPGTNDLVDNFDRATVYHDAASRNNQTVDMKGASLKIEYDFGDYTLTSITGHESAEMFSVGDIDGGYGAGADSGPVFIPFPSETGAKMPDHAQSTQEIRIASNDLGAFDYQFGFFLFDEDL
;
A
#
# COMPACT_ATOMS: atom_id res chain seq x y z
N PHE A 1 -5.26 2.36 -8.10
CA PHE A 1 -6.28 1.45 -8.66
C PHE A 1 -7.07 2.14 -9.77
N TYR A 2 -7.51 1.36 -10.77
CA TYR A 2 -8.38 1.80 -11.85
C TYR A 2 -9.59 0.88 -11.94
N VAL A 3 -10.79 1.45 -11.88
CA VAL A 3 -12.04 0.71 -12.04
C VAL A 3 -12.84 1.33 -13.18
N ARG A 4 -13.14 0.56 -14.23
CA ARG A 4 -13.86 1.01 -15.45
C ARG A 4 -13.25 2.26 -16.10
N GLY A 5 -11.92 2.36 -16.12
CA GLY A 5 -11.20 3.50 -16.67
C GLY A 5 -11.12 4.73 -15.77
N LEU A 6 -11.77 4.72 -14.60
CA LEU A 6 -11.64 5.76 -13.60
C LEU A 6 -10.49 5.42 -12.64
N GLY A 7 -9.52 6.29 -12.56
CA GLY A 7 -8.36 6.22 -11.69
C GLY A 7 -7.69 7.59 -11.62
N ASN A 8 -6.67 7.73 -10.80
CA ASN A 8 -5.89 8.94 -10.72
C ASN A 8 -4.44 8.64 -11.07
N THR A 9 -3.85 9.44 -11.96
CA THR A 9 -2.43 9.44 -12.34
C THR A 9 -1.71 10.67 -11.83
N ASP A 10 -2.38 11.51 -11.01
CA ASP A 10 -1.76 12.67 -10.42
C ASP A 10 -0.61 12.26 -9.51
N PHE A 11 0.53 12.93 -9.64
CA PHE A 11 1.70 12.73 -8.78
C PHE A 11 1.59 13.49 -7.46
N ASP A 12 0.57 14.33 -7.30
CA ASP A 12 0.31 15.00 -6.03
C ASP A 12 -0.16 13.99 -4.98
N LEU A 13 0.60 13.88 -3.90
CA LEU A 13 0.30 12.99 -2.78
C LEU A 13 -0.99 13.37 -2.04
N LEU A 14 -1.47 14.61 -2.24
CA LEU A 14 -2.72 15.14 -1.68
C LEU A 14 -3.93 14.87 -2.60
N ALA A 15 -3.70 14.40 -3.82
CA ALA A 15 -4.76 14.21 -4.79
C ALA A 15 -5.70 13.06 -4.40
N SER A 16 -6.99 13.38 -4.31
CA SER A 16 -8.04 12.38 -4.03
C SER A 16 -8.09 11.28 -5.08
N GLN A 17 -8.24 10.06 -4.63
CA GLN A 17 -8.31 8.87 -5.48
C GLN A 17 -9.78 8.46 -5.69
N PRO A 18 -10.24 8.18 -6.92
CA PRO A 18 -11.64 7.83 -7.18
C PRO A 18 -12.00 6.39 -6.76
N VAL A 19 -11.01 5.60 -6.36
CA VAL A 19 -11.17 4.24 -5.83
C VAL A 19 -10.56 4.20 -4.43
N SER A 20 -11.37 3.95 -3.41
CA SER A 20 -10.87 3.78 -2.05
C SER A 20 -10.39 2.36 -1.80
N LEU A 21 -9.38 2.22 -0.95
CA LEU A 21 -8.95 0.96 -0.38
C LEU A 21 -9.51 0.84 1.04
N ILE A 22 -10.14 -0.27 1.33
CA ILE A 22 -10.59 -0.62 2.68
C ILE A 22 -9.75 -1.81 3.14
N TYR A 23 -8.92 -1.60 4.14
CA TYR A 23 -8.05 -2.62 4.66
C TYR A 23 -8.48 -2.96 6.09
N ASP A 24 -8.90 -4.21 6.32
CA ASP A 24 -9.43 -4.68 7.62
C ASP A 24 -10.49 -3.75 8.21
N ASP A 25 -11.45 -3.34 7.35
CA ASP A 25 -12.56 -2.44 7.64
C ASP A 25 -12.16 -0.96 7.87
N VAL A 26 -10.88 -0.59 7.81
CA VAL A 26 -10.40 0.81 7.85
C VAL A 26 -10.28 1.36 6.43
N VAL A 27 -10.85 2.54 6.19
CA VAL A 27 -10.74 3.25 4.92
C VAL A 27 -9.37 3.91 4.82
N LEU A 28 -8.61 3.61 3.77
CA LEU A 28 -7.31 4.23 3.47
C LEU A 28 -7.48 5.19 2.29
N GLU A 29 -7.32 6.49 2.55
CA GLU A 29 -7.54 7.53 1.53
C GLU A 29 -6.26 7.95 0.81
N ASN A 30 -5.17 8.13 1.54
CA ASN A 30 -3.92 8.59 0.97
C ASN A 30 -3.27 7.54 0.06
N ALA A 31 -2.62 7.98 -1.01
CA ALA A 31 -1.94 7.10 -1.96
C ALA A 31 -0.82 6.27 -1.30
N LEU A 32 -0.14 6.80 -0.28
CA LEU A 32 0.90 6.09 0.47
C LEU A 32 0.33 4.94 1.28
N THR A 33 -0.71 5.20 2.07
CA THR A 33 -1.33 4.17 2.92
C THR A 33 -1.95 3.04 2.11
N LYS A 34 -2.38 3.31 0.86
CA LYS A 34 -2.82 2.29 -0.11
C LYS A 34 -1.70 1.36 -0.60
N GLY A 35 -0.44 1.68 -0.30
CA GLY A 35 0.73 0.88 -0.66
C GLY A 35 1.03 -0.31 0.26
N MET A 36 0.21 -0.56 1.29
CA MET A 36 0.42 -1.71 2.19
C MET A 36 0.55 -3.03 1.42
N PRO A 37 1.59 -3.84 1.68
CA PRO A 37 1.76 -5.12 1.00
C PRO A 37 0.67 -6.11 1.39
N MET A 38 0.25 -6.93 0.41
CA MET A 38 -0.77 -7.94 0.61
C MET A 38 -0.13 -9.28 1.00
N PHE A 39 -0.13 -9.61 2.28
CA PHE A 39 0.34 -10.89 2.81
C PHE A 39 -0.63 -11.39 3.88
N ASP A 40 -0.74 -12.70 4.00
CA ASP A 40 -1.69 -13.36 4.92
C ASP A 40 -3.12 -12.83 4.76
N ILE A 41 -3.56 -12.76 3.51
CA ILE A 41 -4.87 -12.25 3.12
C ILE A 41 -5.88 -13.40 3.02
N GLU A 42 -7.07 -13.19 3.60
CA GLU A 42 -8.20 -14.12 3.48
C GLU A 42 -8.93 -13.91 2.15
N ARG A 43 -9.25 -12.64 1.82
CA ARG A 43 -9.97 -12.31 0.60
C ARG A 43 -9.76 -10.87 0.14
N VAL A 44 -9.98 -10.66 -1.15
CA VAL A 44 -10.05 -9.34 -1.79
C VAL A 44 -11.36 -9.23 -2.53
N GLU A 45 -12.11 -8.18 -2.25
CA GLU A 45 -13.40 -7.89 -2.90
C GLU A 45 -13.30 -6.59 -3.69
N VAL A 46 -13.85 -6.56 -4.90
CA VAL A 46 -13.90 -5.36 -5.74
C VAL A 46 -15.36 -4.99 -5.98
N LEU A 47 -15.82 -3.90 -5.36
CA LEU A 47 -17.16 -3.37 -5.55
C LEU A 47 -17.10 -2.22 -6.55
N ARG A 48 -17.80 -2.39 -7.68
CA ARG A 48 -17.75 -1.46 -8.80
C ARG A 48 -18.92 -0.48 -8.74
N GLY A 49 -18.63 0.79 -9.00
CA GLY A 49 -19.61 1.88 -8.96
C GLY A 49 -19.63 2.60 -7.61
N PRO A 50 -20.43 3.66 -7.47
CA PRO A 50 -20.46 4.49 -6.26
C PRO A 50 -20.82 3.68 -5.01
N GLN A 51 -20.00 3.79 -3.97
CA GLN A 51 -20.17 3.08 -2.69
C GLN A 51 -20.18 4.03 -1.47
N GLY A 52 -20.32 5.33 -1.69
CA GLY A 52 -20.15 6.35 -0.65
C GLY A 52 -21.13 6.24 0.53
N THR A 53 -22.31 5.67 0.33
CA THR A 53 -23.32 5.50 1.39
C THR A 53 -22.91 4.50 2.47
N LEU A 54 -22.03 3.53 2.14
CA LEU A 54 -21.59 2.49 3.06
C LEU A 54 -20.13 2.64 3.48
N PHE A 55 -19.30 3.29 2.64
CA PHE A 55 -17.86 3.31 2.81
C PHE A 55 -17.27 4.73 2.81
N GLY A 56 -18.11 5.76 3.00
CA GLY A 56 -17.68 7.14 3.15
C GLY A 56 -17.31 7.81 1.81
N ARG A 57 -16.29 8.65 1.84
CA ARG A 57 -15.92 9.56 0.75
C ARG A 57 -15.06 8.88 -0.33
N ASN A 58 -14.86 9.58 -1.45
CA ASN A 58 -13.89 9.22 -2.51
C ASN A 58 -14.08 7.85 -3.17
N THR A 59 -15.34 7.40 -3.31
CA THR A 59 -15.68 6.09 -3.89
C THR A 59 -16.53 6.16 -5.17
N PRO A 60 -16.39 7.17 -6.05
CA PRO A 60 -17.27 7.27 -7.23
C PRO A 60 -17.03 6.15 -8.24
N ALA A 61 -15.84 5.58 -8.33
CA ALA A 61 -15.52 4.48 -9.22
C ALA A 61 -15.73 3.11 -8.57
N GLY A 62 -15.60 3.03 -7.25
CA GLY A 62 -15.75 1.81 -6.47
C GLY A 62 -14.75 1.72 -5.32
N ILE A 63 -14.69 0.53 -4.74
CA ILE A 63 -13.77 0.21 -3.65
C ILE A 63 -13.05 -1.11 -3.91
N VAL A 64 -11.85 -1.22 -3.37
CA VAL A 64 -11.14 -2.49 -3.19
C VAL A 64 -11.12 -2.78 -1.68
N LYS A 65 -11.76 -3.86 -1.26
CA LYS A 65 -11.76 -4.30 0.13
C LYS A 65 -10.80 -5.48 0.29
N VAL A 66 -9.83 -5.33 1.18
CA VAL A 66 -8.84 -6.36 1.53
C VAL A 66 -9.10 -6.79 2.96
N GLN A 67 -9.24 -8.07 3.18
CA GLN A 67 -9.36 -8.65 4.50
C GLN A 67 -8.23 -9.60 4.80
N SER A 68 -7.54 -9.35 5.90
CA SER A 68 -6.54 -10.25 6.46
C SER A 68 -7.18 -11.48 7.05
N LYS A 69 -6.45 -12.57 7.10
CA LYS A 69 -6.86 -13.76 7.82
C LYS A 69 -6.93 -13.46 9.32
N LYS A 70 -8.09 -13.64 9.91
CA LYS A 70 -8.35 -13.37 11.33
C LYS A 70 -7.73 -14.46 12.23
N PRO A 71 -7.45 -14.13 13.51
CA PRO A 71 -7.14 -15.14 14.52
C PRO A 71 -8.27 -16.14 14.67
N THR A 72 -7.96 -17.39 14.98
CA THR A 72 -8.89 -18.47 15.31
C THR A 72 -8.41 -19.20 16.56
N GLN A 73 -9.27 -19.97 17.21
CA GLN A 73 -8.88 -20.81 18.34
C GLN A 73 -7.99 -21.99 17.90
N ASP A 74 -8.21 -22.50 16.70
CA ASP A 74 -7.38 -23.54 16.13
C ASP A 74 -6.00 -23.02 15.74
N PHE A 75 -4.95 -23.79 16.03
CA PHE A 75 -3.60 -23.47 15.60
C PHE A 75 -3.50 -23.53 14.07
N ASP A 76 -2.99 -22.47 13.48
CA ASP A 76 -2.72 -22.36 12.05
C ASP A 76 -1.38 -21.67 11.82
N ALA A 77 -0.56 -22.26 10.95
CA ALA A 77 0.72 -21.68 10.58
C ALA A 77 0.99 -21.86 9.08
N THR A 78 1.51 -20.80 8.49
CA THR A 78 1.95 -20.80 7.09
C THR A 78 3.34 -20.23 7.00
N ILE A 79 4.22 -20.89 6.25
CA ILE A 79 5.53 -20.38 5.89
C ILE A 79 5.73 -20.54 4.39
N SER A 80 6.24 -19.51 3.75
CA SER A 80 6.61 -19.56 2.34
C SER A 80 7.91 -18.80 2.10
N GLY A 81 8.69 -19.27 1.15
CA GLY A 81 9.92 -18.62 0.71
C GLY A 81 10.11 -18.81 -0.79
N SER A 82 10.61 -17.78 -1.45
CA SER A 82 11.01 -17.86 -2.85
C SER A 82 12.33 -17.16 -3.09
N TYR A 83 13.04 -17.61 -4.10
CA TYR A 83 14.27 -17.00 -4.59
C TYR A 83 14.19 -16.86 -6.11
N GLY A 84 14.61 -15.71 -6.62
CA GLY A 84 14.48 -15.38 -8.04
C GLY A 84 15.70 -14.67 -8.63
N SER A 85 15.54 -14.15 -9.85
CA SER A 85 16.56 -13.38 -10.54
C SER A 85 16.94 -12.12 -9.76
N PHE A 86 18.17 -11.66 -9.92
CA PHE A 86 18.72 -10.47 -9.24
C PHE A 86 18.75 -10.61 -7.71
N GLY A 87 19.07 -11.81 -7.21
CA GLY A 87 19.08 -12.06 -5.77
C GLY A 87 17.72 -11.90 -5.07
N SER A 88 16.62 -11.82 -5.82
CA SER A 88 15.32 -11.59 -5.23
C SER A 88 14.96 -12.68 -4.23
N THR A 89 14.57 -12.26 -3.04
CA THR A 89 14.03 -13.13 -1.99
C THR A 89 12.65 -12.63 -1.55
N ASP A 90 11.77 -13.56 -1.24
CA ASP A 90 10.46 -13.29 -0.63
C ASP A 90 10.25 -14.34 0.47
N PHE A 91 10.15 -13.89 1.70
CA PHE A 91 9.90 -14.73 2.86
C PHE A 91 8.66 -14.25 3.59
N ARG A 92 7.74 -15.17 3.85
CA ARG A 92 6.50 -14.90 4.56
C ARG A 92 6.25 -15.95 5.60
N VAL A 93 5.83 -15.51 6.78
CA VAL A 93 5.40 -16.37 7.85
C VAL A 93 4.14 -15.82 8.49
N ALA A 94 3.20 -16.68 8.79
CA ALA A 94 2.05 -16.35 9.62
C ALA A 94 1.79 -17.50 10.60
N VAL A 95 1.46 -17.16 11.83
CA VAL A 95 1.12 -18.11 12.88
C VAL A 95 -0.01 -17.55 13.73
N GLY A 96 -0.98 -18.38 14.07
CA GLY A 96 -2.10 -18.01 14.93
C GLY A 96 -2.64 -19.20 15.71
N GLY A 97 -3.47 -18.89 16.72
CA GLY A 97 -4.13 -19.88 17.58
C GLY A 97 -4.72 -19.26 18.83
N GLY A 98 -5.44 -20.04 19.59
CA GLY A 98 -6.00 -19.68 20.90
C GLY A 98 -4.90 -19.42 21.93
N LEU A 99 -5.01 -18.29 22.66
CA LEU A 99 -4.22 -17.99 23.85
C LEU A 99 -4.98 -18.40 25.12
N SER A 100 -6.32 -18.38 25.06
CA SER A 100 -7.25 -18.86 26.07
C SER A 100 -8.55 -19.25 25.38
N ASP A 101 -9.52 -19.76 26.13
CA ASP A 101 -10.84 -20.15 25.61
C ASP A 101 -11.60 -18.99 24.91
N THR A 102 -11.22 -17.74 25.21
CA THR A 102 -11.90 -16.54 24.69
C THR A 102 -10.98 -15.58 23.93
N VAL A 103 -9.68 -15.84 23.87
CA VAL A 103 -8.69 -14.97 23.20
C VAL A 103 -7.90 -15.78 22.20
N SER A 104 -7.85 -15.32 20.97
CA SER A 104 -6.96 -15.83 19.95
C SER A 104 -6.06 -14.72 19.39
N ALA A 105 -4.90 -15.12 18.87
CA ALA A 105 -3.92 -14.20 18.29
C ALA A 105 -3.40 -14.70 16.95
N ARG A 106 -2.96 -13.76 16.09
CA ARG A 106 -2.28 -14.05 14.85
C ARG A 106 -1.17 -13.04 14.60
N VAL A 107 0.00 -13.53 14.23
CA VAL A 107 1.15 -12.72 13.78
C VAL A 107 1.49 -13.12 12.35
N ALA A 108 1.70 -12.12 11.50
CA ALA A 108 2.17 -12.33 10.14
C ALA A 108 3.33 -11.38 9.84
N LEU A 109 4.37 -11.89 9.16
CA LEU A 109 5.56 -11.14 8.76
C LEU A 109 5.88 -11.39 7.30
N LEU A 110 6.37 -10.35 6.64
CA LEU A 110 6.86 -10.34 5.27
C LEU A 110 8.26 -9.71 5.26
N GLN A 111 9.19 -10.36 4.54
CA GLN A 111 10.46 -9.77 4.14
C GLN A 111 10.66 -10.01 2.66
N GLN A 112 10.91 -8.93 1.91
CA GLN A 112 11.23 -8.98 0.49
C GLN A 112 12.48 -8.16 0.20
N ASP A 113 13.40 -8.73 -0.57
CA ASP A 113 14.62 -8.05 -0.99
C ASP A 113 14.89 -8.34 -2.47
N ARG A 114 15.57 -7.43 -3.12
CA ARG A 114 16.13 -7.62 -4.45
C ARG A 114 17.38 -6.76 -4.61
N ASP A 115 18.44 -7.35 -5.15
CA ASP A 115 19.66 -6.63 -5.49
C ASP A 115 19.44 -5.64 -6.63
N ASP A 116 20.27 -4.62 -6.69
CA ASP A 116 20.37 -3.74 -7.86
C ASP A 116 20.73 -4.54 -9.12
N TRP A 117 20.13 -4.20 -10.25
CA TRP A 117 20.30 -4.95 -11.49
C TRP A 117 20.35 -4.08 -12.75
N ILE A 118 20.16 -2.78 -12.61
CA ILE A 118 20.19 -1.81 -13.70
C ILE A 118 21.53 -1.10 -13.62
N ASP A 119 22.40 -1.30 -14.60
CA ASP A 119 23.69 -0.65 -14.67
C ASP A 119 23.52 0.83 -15.00
N ASN A 120 24.12 1.69 -14.18
CA ASN A 120 24.19 3.12 -14.46
C ASN A 120 25.48 3.44 -15.23
N LYS A 121 25.33 3.91 -16.46
CA LYS A 121 26.45 4.24 -17.38
C LYS A 121 26.71 5.74 -17.48
N ALA A 122 26.11 6.58 -16.63
CA ALA A 122 26.35 8.02 -16.65
C ALA A 122 27.81 8.33 -16.36
N PRO A 123 28.48 9.18 -17.17
CA PRO A 123 29.87 9.48 -16.97
C PRO A 123 30.11 10.54 -15.89
N GLY A 124 31.17 10.37 -15.11
CA GLY A 124 31.88 11.50 -14.51
C GLY A 124 31.50 11.99 -13.13
N PHE A 125 30.66 11.27 -12.36
CA PHE A 125 30.29 11.67 -11.01
C PHE A 125 30.40 10.51 -10.01
N GLU A 126 30.37 10.82 -8.70
CA GLU A 126 30.18 9.84 -7.62
C GLU A 126 28.73 9.35 -7.64
N GLN A 127 28.41 8.44 -8.52
CA GLN A 127 27.06 7.95 -8.73
C GLN A 127 26.93 6.51 -8.27
N LYS A 128 25.71 6.14 -7.93
CA LYS A 128 25.40 4.73 -7.70
C LYS A 128 25.60 3.95 -9.00
N ASP A 129 26.45 2.94 -8.99
CA ASP A 129 26.82 2.16 -10.18
C ASP A 129 25.64 1.31 -10.70
N GLN A 130 24.75 0.90 -9.81
CA GLN A 130 23.59 0.08 -10.12
C GLN A 130 22.36 0.58 -9.39
N LEU A 131 21.20 0.31 -9.96
CA LEU A 131 19.87 0.69 -9.50
C LEU A 131 18.88 -0.47 -9.60
N GLY A 132 17.69 -0.29 -9.02
CA GLY A 132 16.55 -1.18 -9.19
C GLY A 132 16.40 -2.20 -8.07
N GLY A 133 17.22 -2.09 -7.02
CA GLY A 133 17.07 -2.85 -5.79
C GLY A 133 15.93 -2.35 -4.90
N TYR A 134 15.53 -3.17 -3.95
CA TYR A 134 14.65 -2.78 -2.86
C TYR A 134 14.76 -3.73 -1.68
N SER A 135 14.41 -3.23 -0.50
CA SER A 135 14.16 -4.03 0.71
C SER A 135 12.83 -3.59 1.30
N GLU A 136 12.02 -4.55 1.70
CA GLU A 136 10.71 -4.29 2.29
C GLU A 136 10.44 -5.27 3.42
N THR A 137 10.14 -4.72 4.61
CA THR A 137 9.72 -5.48 5.79
C THR A 137 8.32 -5.02 6.18
N ALA A 138 7.42 -5.94 6.41
CA ALA A 138 6.09 -5.63 6.92
C ALA A 138 5.64 -6.67 7.94
N GLY A 139 4.79 -6.23 8.87
CA GLY A 139 4.25 -7.11 9.90
C GLY A 139 2.85 -6.73 10.32
N ARG A 140 2.14 -7.71 10.88
CA ARG A 140 0.81 -7.54 11.44
C ARG A 140 0.65 -8.42 12.68
N LEU A 141 0.06 -7.82 13.74
CA LEU A 141 -0.41 -8.49 14.93
C LEU A 141 -1.90 -8.30 15.06
N GLN A 142 -2.65 -9.37 15.26
CA GLN A 142 -4.07 -9.33 15.55
C GLN A 142 -4.36 -10.06 16.86
N LEU A 143 -5.27 -9.50 17.64
CA LEU A 143 -5.82 -10.11 18.87
C LEU A 143 -7.35 -10.08 18.77
N LEU A 144 -7.98 -11.22 18.87
CA LEU A 144 -9.43 -11.37 18.86
C LEU A 144 -9.88 -11.86 20.22
N TRP A 145 -10.80 -11.12 20.84
CA TRP A 145 -11.41 -11.44 22.10
C TRP A 145 -12.92 -11.67 21.94
N GLU A 146 -13.37 -12.87 22.25
CA GLU A 146 -14.74 -13.35 22.14
C GLU A 146 -15.15 -14.00 23.46
N PRO A 147 -15.54 -13.19 24.48
CA PRO A 147 -15.93 -13.73 25.81
C PRO A 147 -17.22 -14.54 25.81
N ASN A 148 -18.06 -14.31 24.82
CA ASN A 148 -19.35 -15.02 24.59
C ASN A 148 -19.74 -14.86 23.11
N ASP A 149 -20.83 -15.47 22.69
CA ASP A 149 -21.34 -15.47 21.32
C ASP A 149 -21.85 -14.09 20.85
N ASP A 150 -22.17 -13.19 21.80
CA ASP A 150 -22.77 -11.88 21.48
C ASP A 150 -21.73 -10.77 21.34
N PHE A 151 -20.50 -10.98 21.78
CA PHE A 151 -19.47 -9.94 21.81
C PHE A 151 -18.18 -10.38 21.14
N SER A 152 -17.63 -9.52 20.26
CA SER A 152 -16.28 -9.67 19.75
C SER A 152 -15.53 -8.35 19.75
N ALA A 153 -14.22 -8.39 19.98
CA ALA A 153 -13.31 -7.27 19.84
C ALA A 153 -12.03 -7.72 19.13
N LEU A 154 -11.77 -7.15 17.94
CA LEU A 154 -10.59 -7.42 17.14
C LEU A 154 -9.69 -6.20 17.15
N PHE A 155 -8.53 -6.34 17.77
CA PHE A 155 -7.42 -5.38 17.68
C PHE A 155 -6.49 -5.82 16.55
N ASN A 156 -6.03 -4.85 15.75
CA ASN A 156 -5.04 -5.02 14.69
C ASN A 156 -3.97 -3.93 14.84
N TYR A 157 -2.71 -4.32 14.74
CA TYR A 157 -1.57 -3.43 14.57
C TYR A 157 -0.73 -3.91 13.40
N HIS A 158 -0.33 -2.99 12.52
CA HIS A 158 0.54 -3.31 11.40
C HIS A 158 1.60 -2.23 11.17
N PHE A 159 2.66 -2.65 10.48
CA PHE A 159 3.73 -1.75 10.06
C PHE A 159 4.29 -2.17 8.71
N ARG A 160 4.93 -1.23 8.05
CA ARG A 160 5.72 -1.40 6.83
C ARG A 160 6.92 -0.48 6.88
N ASP A 161 8.09 -1.01 6.58
CA ASP A 161 9.31 -0.29 6.30
C ASP A 161 9.82 -0.72 4.93
N ALA A 162 10.03 0.24 4.03
CA ALA A 162 10.47 -0.04 2.68
C ALA A 162 11.50 0.98 2.22
N GLU A 163 12.59 0.47 1.67
CA GLU A 163 13.65 1.23 1.02
C GLU A 163 13.86 0.72 -0.41
N ALA A 164 13.91 1.63 -1.36
CA ALA A 164 14.08 1.30 -2.77
C ALA A 164 14.79 2.45 -3.50
N ASP A 165 15.20 2.20 -4.74
CA ASP A 165 15.46 3.31 -5.63
C ASP A 165 14.16 4.03 -5.99
N ALA A 166 14.23 5.36 -6.15
CA ALA A 166 13.16 6.13 -6.75
C ALA A 166 12.90 5.64 -8.19
N ARG A 167 11.76 6.04 -8.75
CA ARG A 167 11.39 5.60 -10.10
C ARG A 167 12.48 5.88 -11.12
N VAL A 168 12.88 4.83 -11.83
CA VAL A 168 13.89 4.90 -12.88
C VAL A 168 13.26 5.36 -14.19
N PHE A 169 13.47 6.61 -14.56
CA PHE A 169 13.06 7.17 -15.85
C PHE A 169 14.06 6.82 -16.94
N ARG A 170 13.62 6.80 -18.20
CA ARG A 170 14.45 6.63 -19.38
C ARG A 170 13.97 7.56 -20.48
N ALA A 171 14.85 8.42 -20.96
CA ALA A 171 14.56 9.32 -22.08
C ALA A 171 14.88 8.65 -23.42
N ASN A 172 14.25 9.16 -24.48
CA ASN A 172 14.53 8.83 -25.88
C ASN A 172 14.50 7.33 -26.23
N ILE A 173 13.67 6.55 -25.53
CA ILE A 173 13.57 5.10 -25.77
C ILE A 173 12.55 4.72 -26.86
N ILE A 174 11.79 5.69 -27.37
CA ILE A 174 10.81 5.48 -28.46
C ILE A 174 11.32 6.11 -29.73
N LYS A 175 11.25 5.40 -30.86
CA LYS A 175 11.57 5.94 -32.19
C LYS A 175 10.60 7.07 -32.53
N PRO A 176 11.07 8.25 -32.95
CA PRO A 176 10.22 9.39 -33.28
C PRO A 176 9.13 9.00 -34.30
N GLY A 177 7.87 9.36 -33.98
CA GLY A 177 6.71 9.10 -34.85
C GLY A 177 6.20 7.66 -34.89
N THR A 178 6.68 6.80 -34.00
CA THR A 178 6.26 5.40 -33.88
C THR A 178 5.93 5.06 -32.41
N ASN A 179 5.49 3.82 -32.17
CA ASN A 179 5.36 3.20 -30.84
C ASN A 179 6.47 2.16 -30.60
N ASP A 180 7.48 2.10 -31.44
CA ASP A 180 8.55 1.12 -31.34
C ASP A 180 9.70 1.64 -30.49
N LEU A 181 10.35 0.74 -29.75
CA LEU A 181 11.58 1.04 -29.03
C LEU A 181 12.73 1.31 -30.03
N VAL A 182 13.68 2.15 -29.62
CA VAL A 182 14.93 2.32 -30.38
C VAL A 182 15.73 1.02 -30.43
N ASP A 183 16.49 0.81 -31.51
CA ASP A 183 17.18 -0.47 -31.75
C ASP A 183 18.26 -0.80 -30.71
N ASN A 184 18.82 0.20 -30.05
CA ASN A 184 19.83 0.08 -28.99
C ASN A 184 19.23 0.11 -27.57
N PHE A 185 17.91 0.00 -27.42
CA PHE A 185 17.30 -0.02 -26.11
C PHE A 185 17.75 -1.23 -25.29
N ASP A 186 18.34 -0.96 -24.13
CA ASP A 186 18.68 -1.97 -23.13
C ASP A 186 17.96 -1.65 -21.81
N ARG A 187 17.07 -2.55 -21.39
CA ARG A 187 16.31 -2.39 -20.14
C ARG A 187 17.18 -2.44 -18.89
N ALA A 188 18.35 -3.04 -18.97
CA ALA A 188 19.29 -3.19 -17.86
C ALA A 188 20.32 -2.03 -17.79
N THR A 189 20.15 -1.00 -18.63
CA THR A 189 21.09 0.16 -18.65
C THR A 189 20.31 1.46 -18.49
N VAL A 190 20.86 2.39 -17.69
CA VAL A 190 20.43 3.78 -17.55
C VAL A 190 21.62 4.72 -17.52
N TYR A 191 21.35 6.02 -17.57
CA TYR A 191 22.35 7.08 -17.56
C TYR A 191 21.96 8.18 -16.57
N HIS A 192 21.67 7.80 -15.32
CA HIS A 192 21.23 8.74 -14.30
C HIS A 192 22.39 9.49 -13.70
N ASP A 193 22.44 10.80 -13.86
CA ASP A 193 23.49 11.67 -13.34
C ASP A 193 23.22 12.17 -11.92
N ALA A 194 21.99 12.00 -11.41
CA ALA A 194 21.60 12.22 -10.02
C ALA A 194 21.47 10.91 -9.22
N ALA A 195 21.97 9.79 -9.71
CA ALA A 195 21.74 8.46 -9.14
C ALA A 195 22.31 8.27 -7.73
N SER A 196 23.30 9.05 -7.29
CA SER A 196 23.78 9.02 -5.90
C SER A 196 22.72 9.41 -4.87
N ARG A 197 21.69 10.14 -5.32
CA ARG A 197 20.53 10.55 -4.52
C ARG A 197 19.23 9.86 -4.93
N ASN A 198 19.35 8.86 -5.81
CA ASN A 198 18.20 8.08 -6.22
C ASN A 198 17.80 7.13 -5.08
N ASN A 199 16.86 7.58 -4.25
CA ASN A 199 16.41 6.87 -3.07
C ASN A 199 14.92 7.14 -2.80
N GLN A 200 14.23 6.13 -2.32
CA GLN A 200 12.87 6.24 -1.82
C GLN A 200 12.72 5.42 -0.55
N THR A 201 12.22 6.04 0.51
CA THR A 201 11.87 5.37 1.76
C THR A 201 10.38 5.57 2.07
N VAL A 202 9.75 4.56 2.64
CA VAL A 202 8.37 4.60 3.11
C VAL A 202 8.31 3.87 4.44
N ASP A 203 7.93 4.58 5.51
CA ASP A 203 7.59 4.02 6.81
C ASP A 203 6.09 4.20 7.05
N MET A 204 5.40 3.13 7.44
CA MET A 204 3.96 3.15 7.71
C MET A 204 3.65 2.36 8.98
N LYS A 205 2.72 2.85 9.75
CA LYS A 205 2.20 2.18 10.95
C LYS A 205 0.71 2.44 11.08
N GLY A 206 -0.02 1.43 11.49
CA GLY A 206 -1.44 1.57 11.74
C GLY A 206 -1.93 0.67 12.85
N ALA A 207 -3.03 1.11 13.45
CA ALA A 207 -3.74 0.32 14.45
C ALA A 207 -5.25 0.48 14.26
N SER A 208 -5.98 -0.59 14.51
CA SER A 208 -7.44 -0.54 14.52
C SER A 208 -8.03 -1.39 15.64
N LEU A 209 -9.24 -1.00 16.05
CA LEU A 209 -10.07 -1.75 16.98
C LEU A 209 -11.47 -1.84 16.41
N LYS A 210 -11.93 -3.06 16.15
CA LYS A 210 -13.30 -3.35 15.77
C LYS A 210 -13.99 -4.05 16.92
N ILE A 211 -15.13 -3.50 17.34
CA ILE A 211 -16.01 -4.09 18.38
C ILE A 211 -17.35 -4.39 17.74
N GLU A 212 -17.87 -5.59 17.94
CA GLU A 212 -19.21 -5.99 17.55
C GLU A 212 -19.97 -6.52 18.78
N TYR A 213 -21.20 -6.07 18.93
CA TYR A 213 -22.07 -6.53 20.01
C TYR A 213 -23.47 -6.81 19.45
N ASP A 214 -23.93 -8.04 19.65
CA ASP A 214 -25.27 -8.49 19.29
C ASP A 214 -26.20 -8.34 20.47
N PHE A 215 -27.29 -7.57 20.30
CA PHE A 215 -28.34 -7.37 21.28
C PHE A 215 -29.56 -8.29 21.02
N GLY A 216 -29.44 -9.25 20.11
CA GLY A 216 -30.51 -10.07 19.60
C GLY A 216 -31.22 -9.42 18.41
N ASP A 217 -31.98 -8.37 18.63
CA ASP A 217 -32.68 -7.63 17.57
C ASP A 217 -31.78 -6.69 16.77
N TYR A 218 -30.62 -6.34 17.30
CA TYR A 218 -29.71 -5.36 16.72
C TYR A 218 -28.24 -5.75 16.92
N THR A 219 -27.42 -5.45 15.93
CA THR A 219 -25.97 -5.53 16.06
C THR A 219 -25.35 -4.12 16.03
N LEU A 220 -24.58 -3.79 17.06
CA LEU A 220 -23.74 -2.60 17.12
C LEU A 220 -22.34 -2.95 16.62
N THR A 221 -21.82 -2.16 15.69
CA THR A 221 -20.43 -2.24 15.25
C THR A 221 -19.74 -0.89 15.48
N SER A 222 -18.55 -0.91 16.08
CA SER A 222 -17.68 0.23 16.24
C SER A 222 -16.30 -0.09 15.64
N ILE A 223 -15.80 0.78 14.75
CA ILE A 223 -14.49 0.61 14.13
C ILE A 223 -13.71 1.90 14.32
N THR A 224 -12.60 1.82 15.04
CA THR A 224 -11.65 2.91 15.23
C THR A 224 -10.37 2.55 14.50
N GLY A 225 -9.86 3.45 13.66
CA GLY A 225 -8.60 3.27 12.93
C GLY A 225 -7.70 4.48 13.07
N HIS A 226 -6.41 4.24 13.14
CA HIS A 226 -5.37 5.27 13.08
C HIS A 226 -4.23 4.76 12.20
N GLU A 227 -3.83 5.58 11.21
CA GLU A 227 -2.75 5.30 10.27
C GLU A 227 -1.77 6.46 10.27
N SER A 228 -0.49 6.15 10.19
CA SER A 228 0.57 7.12 9.98
C SER A 228 1.51 6.66 8.87
N ALA A 229 2.06 7.62 8.12
CA ALA A 229 3.01 7.33 7.06
C ALA A 229 4.01 8.46 6.90
N GLU A 230 5.27 8.09 6.66
CA GLU A 230 6.32 8.99 6.24
C GLU A 230 6.86 8.52 4.89
N MET A 231 7.21 9.45 4.02
CA MET A 231 7.84 9.14 2.75
C MET A 231 8.90 10.17 2.42
N PHE A 232 10.01 9.69 1.89
CA PHE A 232 11.00 10.49 1.20
C PHE A 232 11.31 9.85 -0.14
N SER A 233 11.42 10.65 -1.20
CA SER A 233 11.82 10.18 -2.52
C SER A 233 12.62 11.27 -3.22
N VAL A 234 13.75 10.93 -3.80
CA VAL A 234 14.54 11.80 -4.67
C VAL A 234 15.16 10.97 -5.79
N GLY A 235 15.14 11.46 -6.99
CA GLY A 235 15.72 10.76 -8.13
C GLY A 235 15.83 11.60 -9.39
N ASP A 236 16.52 11.04 -10.36
CA ASP A 236 16.65 11.59 -11.71
C ASP A 236 15.28 11.61 -12.41
N ILE A 237 14.91 12.75 -13.00
CA ILE A 237 13.67 12.92 -13.74
C ILE A 237 13.87 13.09 -15.24
N ASP A 238 15.07 13.49 -15.67
CA ASP A 238 15.33 13.73 -17.09
C ASP A 238 15.61 12.44 -17.88
N GLY A 239 15.87 11.34 -17.17
CA GLY A 239 16.05 10.02 -17.76
C GLY A 239 17.39 9.82 -18.44
N GLY A 240 18.40 10.63 -18.09
CA GLY A 240 19.77 10.45 -18.55
C GLY A 240 20.31 11.56 -19.43
N TYR A 241 20.06 12.80 -19.08
CA TYR A 241 20.69 13.96 -19.73
C TYR A 241 22.23 13.85 -19.64
N GLY A 242 22.90 14.20 -20.74
CA GLY A 242 24.37 14.27 -20.79
C GLY A 242 25.11 12.96 -20.97
N ALA A 243 24.47 11.83 -20.99
CA ALA A 243 25.11 10.53 -21.13
C ALA A 243 25.55 10.15 -22.53
N GLY A 244 25.29 10.99 -23.55
CA GLY A 244 25.67 10.81 -24.94
C GLY A 244 24.79 11.62 -25.87
N ALA A 245 25.15 11.64 -27.17
CA ALA A 245 24.40 12.44 -28.16
C ALA A 245 22.93 12.02 -28.33
N ASP A 246 22.61 10.77 -27.98
CA ASP A 246 21.28 10.18 -28.14
C ASP A 246 20.58 9.92 -26.80
N SER A 247 21.15 10.37 -25.67
CA SER A 247 20.59 10.21 -24.33
C SER A 247 20.08 11.52 -23.76
N GLY A 248 19.12 11.45 -22.89
CA GLY A 248 18.47 12.61 -22.28
C GLY A 248 17.34 13.22 -23.13
N PRO A 249 16.43 13.93 -22.51
CA PRO A 249 15.38 14.65 -23.23
C PRO A 249 15.97 15.85 -23.96
N VAL A 250 15.65 15.97 -25.22
CA VAL A 250 16.11 17.05 -26.11
C VAL A 250 15.79 18.46 -25.56
N PHE A 251 14.89 18.57 -24.64
CA PHE A 251 14.36 19.83 -24.10
C PHE A 251 14.93 20.25 -22.75
N ILE A 252 15.63 19.36 -22.03
CA ILE A 252 16.24 19.68 -20.73
C ILE A 252 17.74 19.78 -20.93
N PRO A 253 18.30 21.00 -20.97
CA PRO A 253 19.72 21.23 -21.29
C PRO A 253 20.66 21.17 -20.07
N PHE A 254 20.21 20.55 -18.97
CA PHE A 254 20.92 20.40 -17.71
C PHE A 254 20.45 19.17 -16.96
N PRO A 255 21.27 18.57 -16.09
CA PRO A 255 20.85 17.51 -15.19
C PRO A 255 19.70 17.95 -14.30
N SER A 256 18.69 17.10 -14.17
CA SER A 256 17.47 17.42 -13.44
C SER A 256 17.06 16.28 -12.52
N GLU A 257 16.79 16.63 -11.28
CA GLU A 257 16.24 15.68 -10.32
C GLU A 257 14.93 16.20 -9.74
N THR A 258 14.11 15.30 -9.24
CA THR A 258 12.91 15.63 -8.50
C THR A 258 12.90 14.92 -7.16
N GLY A 259 12.25 15.54 -6.18
CA GLY A 259 12.07 14.96 -4.87
C GLY A 259 10.70 15.27 -4.31
N ALA A 260 10.22 14.37 -3.47
CA ALA A 260 9.02 14.54 -2.67
C ALA A 260 9.32 14.08 -1.24
N LYS A 261 8.76 14.79 -0.27
CA LYS A 261 8.81 14.39 1.14
C LYS A 261 7.44 14.60 1.76
N MET A 262 6.97 13.58 2.44
CA MET A 262 5.83 13.65 3.34
C MET A 262 6.35 13.25 4.72
N PRO A 263 6.66 14.23 5.58
CA PRO A 263 7.35 13.94 6.84
C PRO A 263 6.42 13.40 7.93
N ASP A 264 5.12 13.65 7.80
CA ASP A 264 4.17 13.37 8.88
C ASP A 264 2.76 13.34 8.30
N HIS A 265 2.33 12.17 7.87
CA HIS A 265 0.95 11.92 7.51
C HIS A 265 0.27 11.16 8.62
N ALA A 266 -0.88 11.62 9.07
CA ALA A 266 -1.70 10.92 10.03
C ALA A 266 -3.17 10.93 9.60
N GLN A 267 -3.83 9.78 9.72
CA GLN A 267 -5.24 9.62 9.44
C GLN A 267 -5.92 8.93 10.62
N SER A 268 -7.05 9.46 11.07
CA SER A 268 -7.89 8.84 12.10
C SER A 268 -9.31 8.66 11.58
N THR A 269 -9.88 7.50 11.87
CA THR A 269 -11.25 7.17 11.48
C THR A 269 -12.04 6.61 12.65
N GLN A 270 -13.32 6.94 12.72
CA GLN A 270 -14.28 6.32 13.62
C GLN A 270 -15.57 6.03 12.87
N GLU A 271 -15.97 4.78 12.86
CA GLU A 271 -17.28 4.35 12.39
C GLU A 271 -18.08 3.75 13.55
N ILE A 272 -19.34 4.13 13.67
CA ILE A 272 -20.31 3.49 14.58
C ILE A 272 -21.56 3.23 13.77
N ARG A 273 -22.02 2.00 13.74
CA ARG A 273 -23.27 1.63 13.07
C ARG A 273 -24.08 0.66 13.91
N ILE A 274 -25.39 0.74 13.77
CA ILE A 274 -26.35 -0.20 14.30
C ILE A 274 -27.20 -0.74 13.16
N ALA A 275 -27.30 -2.05 13.07
CA ALA A 275 -28.09 -2.76 12.07
C ALA A 275 -29.16 -3.61 12.74
N SER A 276 -30.34 -3.72 12.11
CA SER A 276 -31.37 -4.65 12.54
C SER A 276 -31.01 -6.08 12.17
N ASN A 277 -31.38 -7.03 13.04
CA ASN A 277 -31.21 -8.47 12.86
C ASN A 277 -32.58 -9.12 12.56
N ASP A 278 -32.96 -9.16 11.26
CA ASP A 278 -34.18 -9.88 10.78
C ASP A 278 -35.48 -9.51 11.53
N LEU A 279 -35.76 -8.21 11.66
CA LEU A 279 -36.99 -7.72 12.35
C LEU A 279 -38.26 -7.82 11.48
N GLY A 280 -38.26 -8.64 10.43
CA GLY A 280 -39.43 -8.96 9.61
C GLY A 280 -39.42 -8.29 8.23
N ALA A 281 -40.38 -7.39 7.92
CA ALA A 281 -40.56 -6.88 6.55
C ALA A 281 -39.50 -5.83 6.13
N PHE A 282 -38.75 -5.29 7.06
CA PHE A 282 -37.76 -4.21 6.79
C PHE A 282 -36.50 -4.45 7.63
N ASP A 283 -35.37 -4.45 6.93
CA ASP A 283 -34.05 -4.32 7.54
C ASP A 283 -33.57 -2.89 7.38
N TYR A 284 -32.91 -2.37 8.41
CA TYR A 284 -32.35 -1.02 8.38
C TYR A 284 -31.02 -0.93 9.11
N GLN A 285 -30.20 0.01 8.67
CA GLN A 285 -28.93 0.33 9.28
C GLN A 285 -28.79 1.84 9.42
N PHE A 286 -28.31 2.27 10.58
CA PHE A 286 -27.88 3.64 10.83
C PHE A 286 -26.39 3.65 11.15
N GLY A 287 -25.66 4.63 10.62
CA GLY A 287 -24.23 4.75 10.86
C GLY A 287 -23.79 6.20 10.96
N PHE A 288 -22.69 6.38 11.65
CA PHE A 288 -21.98 7.64 11.77
C PHE A 288 -20.50 7.38 11.47
N PHE A 289 -19.90 8.23 10.63
CA PHE A 289 -18.50 8.12 10.23
C PHE A 289 -17.78 9.46 10.42
N LEU A 290 -16.64 9.42 11.10
CA LEU A 290 -15.70 10.52 11.24
C LEU A 290 -14.40 10.16 10.52
N PHE A 291 -13.83 11.16 9.89
CA PHE A 291 -12.55 11.08 9.21
C PHE A 291 -11.78 12.37 9.48
N ASP A 292 -10.56 12.22 9.96
CA ASP A 292 -9.60 13.29 10.19
C ASP A 292 -8.26 12.92 9.57
N GLU A 293 -7.64 13.86 8.85
CA GLU A 293 -6.39 13.62 8.13
C GLU A 293 -5.52 14.87 8.21
N ASP A 294 -4.30 14.68 8.69
CA ASP A 294 -3.22 15.67 8.75
C ASP A 294 -2.11 15.27 7.76
N LEU A 295 -1.54 16.28 7.06
CA LEU A 295 -0.53 16.10 6.01
C LEU A 295 0.61 17.09 6.15
#